data_e138ebf089f8e8a5997f13f890cf0053
#
_entry.id   e138ebf089f8e8a5997f13f890cf0053
#
_cell.length_a   1.000
_cell.length_b   1.000
_cell.length_c   1.000
_cell.angle_alpha   90.00
_cell.angle_beta   90.00
_cell.angle_gamma   90.00
#
_symmetry.space_group_name_H-M   'P 1'
#
loop_
_entity.id
_entity.type
_entity.pdbx_description
1 polymer ?
#
loop_
_entity_poly.entity_id
_entity_poly.type
_entity_poly.pdbx_seq_one_letter_code
_entity_poly.pdbx_strand_id
1 'polypeptide(L)'
;VGSEMCIRDSSKAAADACRTLGYTPILLTDRLCCEAREAGSFLGSIARTHAGQGQKLAFIAGGETIVHLTGNGTGGRNQELALAAAPELSGLAGCCVFSIGSDGTDGPTDAAGGYTDGDTCASLAAHGLDVFTVLQNNNAYPALKAVDGLIITGATGTNVNDVSVALIQA
;
A
#
# COMPACT_ATOMS: atom_id res chain seq x y z
N VAL A 1 -6.44 3.40 25.04
CA VAL A 1 -7.66 2.58 24.89
C VAL A 1 -8.47 3.00 23.66
N GLY A 2 -8.48 4.28 23.27
CA GLY A 2 -9.25 4.75 22.12
C GLY A 2 -8.64 4.39 20.75
N SER A 3 -7.34 4.51 20.57
CA SER A 3 -6.67 4.28 19.26
C SER A 3 -6.62 2.81 18.84
N GLU A 4 -6.40 1.89 19.77
CA GLU A 4 -6.34 0.45 19.46
C GLU A 4 -7.71 -0.11 19.00
N MET A 5 -8.78 0.40 19.57
CA MET A 5 -10.14 -0.01 19.18
C MET A 5 -10.48 0.51 17.78
N CYS A 6 -10.05 1.72 17.43
CA CYS A 6 -10.26 2.31 16.11
C CYS A 6 -9.48 1.58 15.00
N ILE A 7 -8.23 1.13 15.26
CA ILE A 7 -7.43 0.37 14.28
C ILE A 7 -8.09 -0.98 13.98
N ARG A 8 -8.59 -1.67 15.00
CA ARG A 8 -9.33 -2.92 14.80
C ARG A 8 -10.59 -2.72 13.99
N ASP A 9 -11.31 -1.64 14.21
CA ASP A 9 -12.54 -1.33 13.50
C ASP A 9 -12.27 -1.03 12.02
N SER A 10 -11.21 -0.28 11.69
CA SER A 10 -10.83 -0.02 10.30
C SER A 10 -10.34 -1.29 9.58
N SER A 11 -9.54 -2.12 10.24
CA SER A 11 -9.11 -3.40 9.68
C SER A 11 -10.27 -4.36 9.45
N LYS A 12 -11.26 -4.37 10.36
CA LYS A 12 -12.50 -5.13 10.23
C LYS A 12 -13.36 -4.61 9.08
N ALA A 13 -13.51 -3.30 8.95
CA ALA A 13 -14.24 -2.69 7.83
C ALA A 13 -13.60 -3.04 6.49
N ALA A 14 -12.27 -3.00 6.39
CA ALA A 14 -11.54 -3.44 5.21
C ALA A 14 -11.77 -4.92 4.90
N ALA A 15 -11.75 -5.79 5.92
CA ALA A 15 -12.06 -7.21 5.76
C ALA A 15 -13.48 -7.45 5.25
N ASP A 16 -14.46 -6.74 5.80
CA ASP A 16 -15.87 -6.84 5.38
C ASP A 16 -16.06 -6.36 3.93
N ALA A 17 -15.40 -5.27 3.53
CA ALA A 17 -15.40 -4.80 2.15
C ALA A 17 -14.78 -5.84 1.20
N CYS A 18 -13.66 -6.46 1.59
CA CYS A 18 -13.03 -7.52 0.80
C CYS A 18 -13.97 -8.72 0.63
N ARG A 19 -14.68 -9.14 1.68
CA ARG A 19 -15.68 -10.23 1.58
C ARG A 19 -16.79 -9.90 0.60
N THR A 20 -17.31 -8.68 0.64
CA THR A 20 -18.35 -8.20 -0.28
C THR A 20 -17.88 -8.28 -1.73
N LEU A 21 -16.60 -8.07 -1.99
CA LEU A 21 -15.98 -8.16 -3.31
C LEU A 21 -15.55 -9.59 -3.69
N GLY A 22 -15.83 -10.58 -2.85
CA GLY A 22 -15.55 -11.99 -3.11
C GLY A 22 -14.14 -12.44 -2.72
N TYR A 23 -13.38 -11.61 -2.00
CA TYR A 23 -12.07 -12.01 -1.45
C TYR A 23 -12.23 -12.69 -0.09
N THR A 24 -11.33 -13.61 0.21
CA THR A 24 -11.15 -14.15 1.56
C THR A 24 -10.14 -13.27 2.30
N PRO A 25 -10.57 -12.49 3.31
CA PRO A 25 -9.67 -11.63 4.06
C PRO A 25 -8.87 -12.40 5.10
N ILE A 26 -7.60 -12.05 5.23
CA ILE A 26 -6.68 -12.56 6.23
C ILE A 26 -6.06 -11.37 6.94
N LEU A 27 -6.38 -11.17 8.20
CA LEU A 27 -5.77 -10.12 9.01
C LEU A 27 -4.39 -10.59 9.47
N LEU A 28 -3.34 -9.92 8.99
CA LEU A 28 -1.96 -10.19 9.37
C LEU A 28 -1.64 -9.57 10.74
N THR A 29 -1.98 -8.29 10.91
CA THR A 29 -1.73 -7.53 12.13
C THR A 29 -2.62 -6.28 12.17
N ASP A 30 -2.90 -5.81 13.36
CA ASP A 30 -3.48 -4.49 13.64
C ASP A 30 -2.45 -3.55 14.31
N ARG A 31 -1.16 -3.92 14.29
CA ARG A 31 -0.06 -3.24 14.98
C ARG A 31 1.18 -3.06 14.08
N LEU A 32 0.97 -2.85 12.78
CA LEU A 32 2.07 -2.59 11.85
C LEU A 32 2.79 -1.29 12.25
N CYS A 33 4.10 -1.36 12.53
CA CYS A 33 4.88 -0.21 12.98
C CYS A 33 6.31 -0.19 12.42
N CYS A 34 6.64 -1.05 11.50
CA CYS A 34 7.95 -1.10 10.86
C CYS A 34 8.12 0.00 9.78
N GLU A 35 9.29 0.05 9.16
CA GLU A 35 9.54 0.96 8.04
C GLU A 35 8.62 0.65 6.85
N ALA A 36 8.07 1.68 6.23
CA ALA A 36 7.08 1.57 5.17
C ALA A 36 7.57 0.74 3.99
N ARG A 37 8.79 0.96 3.52
CA ARG A 37 9.38 0.19 2.40
C ARG A 37 9.56 -1.29 2.72
N GLU A 38 9.88 -1.64 3.96
CA GLU A 38 10.01 -3.03 4.39
C GLU A 38 8.64 -3.72 4.44
N ALA A 39 7.64 -3.03 4.98
CA ALA A 39 6.26 -3.52 4.98
C ALA A 39 5.74 -3.74 3.55
N GLY A 40 6.01 -2.82 2.63
CA GLY A 40 5.62 -2.92 1.23
C GLY A 40 6.26 -4.12 0.53
N SER A 41 7.57 -4.29 0.69
CA SER A 41 8.30 -5.45 0.16
C SER A 41 7.74 -6.76 0.72
N PHE A 42 7.46 -6.83 2.00
CA PHE A 42 6.87 -7.99 2.64
C PHE A 42 5.48 -8.34 2.10
N LEU A 43 4.58 -7.35 1.98
CA LEU A 43 3.25 -7.55 1.41
C LEU A 43 3.32 -7.98 -0.07
N GLY A 44 4.23 -7.39 -0.84
CA GLY A 44 4.48 -7.80 -2.22
C GLY A 44 4.95 -9.27 -2.31
N SER A 45 5.83 -9.70 -1.41
CA SER A 45 6.32 -11.08 -1.36
C SER A 45 5.21 -12.08 -1.00
N ILE A 46 4.28 -11.70 -0.13
CA ILE A 46 3.08 -12.50 0.16
C ILE A 46 2.23 -12.65 -1.10
N ALA A 47 1.96 -11.55 -1.82
CA ALA A 47 1.20 -11.59 -3.06
C ALA A 47 1.86 -12.52 -4.09
N ARG A 48 3.18 -12.43 -4.27
CA ARG A 48 3.94 -13.31 -5.17
C ARG A 48 3.81 -14.78 -4.78
N THR A 49 3.86 -15.10 -3.50
CA THR A 49 3.74 -16.47 -3.00
C THR A 49 2.39 -17.09 -3.33
N HIS A 50 1.32 -16.31 -3.28
CA HIS A 50 -0.04 -16.80 -3.47
C HIS A 50 -0.61 -16.57 -4.89
N ALA A 51 0.13 -15.87 -5.76
CA ALA A 51 -0.29 -15.60 -7.14
C ALA A 51 -0.49 -16.90 -7.93
N GLY A 52 -1.55 -16.94 -8.75
CA GLY A 52 -1.82 -18.05 -9.65
C GLY A 52 -2.29 -19.34 -8.97
N GLN A 53 -2.68 -19.30 -7.71
CA GLN A 53 -3.16 -20.49 -6.96
C GLN A 53 -4.68 -20.67 -7.04
N GLY A 54 -5.38 -19.87 -7.85
CA GLY A 54 -6.82 -19.98 -8.04
C GLY A 54 -7.65 -19.52 -6.84
N GLN A 55 -7.09 -18.69 -5.98
CA GLN A 55 -7.76 -18.16 -4.79
C GLN A 55 -7.85 -16.63 -4.85
N LYS A 56 -8.96 -16.08 -4.38
CA LYS A 56 -9.14 -14.63 -4.16
C LYS A 56 -8.86 -14.31 -2.71
N LEU A 57 -7.67 -13.75 -2.45
CA LEU A 57 -7.18 -13.47 -1.10
C LEU A 57 -6.94 -11.98 -0.90
N ALA A 58 -7.22 -11.50 0.31
CA ALA A 58 -6.89 -10.14 0.76
C ALA A 58 -6.12 -10.23 2.07
N PHE A 59 -4.83 -9.93 2.05
CA PHE A 59 -4.00 -9.84 3.25
C PHE A 59 -4.03 -8.41 3.76
N ILE A 60 -4.47 -8.21 4.99
CA ILE A 60 -4.76 -6.90 5.58
C ILE A 60 -3.82 -6.65 6.75
N ALA A 61 -3.19 -5.49 6.77
CA ALA A 61 -2.39 -5.01 7.88
C ALA A 61 -2.85 -3.59 8.26
N GLY A 62 -3.17 -3.39 9.53
CA GLY A 62 -3.48 -2.09 10.11
C GLY A 62 -2.35 -1.61 11.01
N GLY A 63 -2.19 -0.31 11.15
CA GLY A 63 -1.18 0.30 12.01
C GLY A 63 -0.65 1.60 11.44
N GLU A 64 0.57 1.95 11.79
CA GLU A 64 1.23 3.17 11.33
C GLU A 64 2.71 2.89 11.09
N THR A 65 3.11 2.84 9.82
CA THR A 65 4.51 2.67 9.44
C THR A 65 5.28 3.97 9.58
N ILE A 66 6.60 3.86 9.56
CA ILE A 66 7.51 5.00 9.62
C ILE A 66 8.31 5.12 8.32
N VAL A 67 8.80 6.32 8.05
CA VAL A 67 9.71 6.61 6.93
C VAL A 67 11.00 7.19 7.46
N HIS A 68 12.12 6.60 7.07
CA HIS A 68 13.43 7.21 7.27
C HIS A 68 13.75 8.09 6.07
N LEU A 69 13.88 9.38 6.30
CA LEU A 69 14.22 10.33 5.24
C LEU A 69 15.70 10.20 4.88
N THR A 70 15.95 9.76 3.66
CA THR A 70 17.30 9.61 3.08
C THR A 70 17.54 10.57 1.91
N GLY A 71 16.49 11.20 1.40
CA GLY A 71 16.52 12.13 0.28
C GLY A 71 15.66 13.36 0.52
N ASN A 72 15.43 14.11 -0.56
CA ASN A 72 14.70 15.38 -0.55
C ASN A 72 13.39 15.31 -1.38
N GLY A 73 12.93 14.12 -1.72
CA GLY A 73 11.73 13.92 -2.50
C GLY A 73 10.44 14.20 -1.75
N THR A 74 9.33 14.00 -2.42
CA THR A 74 7.99 14.20 -1.89
C THR A 74 7.24 12.88 -1.88
N GLY A 75 6.59 12.57 -0.76
CA GLY A 75 5.80 11.37 -0.59
C GLY A 75 5.35 11.21 0.85
N GLY A 76 4.69 10.11 1.13
CA GLY A 76 4.26 9.71 2.46
C GLY A 76 4.51 8.22 2.68
N ARG A 77 4.27 7.75 3.91
CA ARG A 77 4.53 6.36 4.30
C ARG A 77 3.66 5.35 3.54
N ASN A 78 2.41 5.69 3.27
CA ASN A 78 1.51 4.83 2.52
C ASN A 78 1.91 4.73 1.04
N GLN A 79 2.36 5.83 0.46
CA GLN A 79 2.90 5.86 -0.90
C GLN A 79 4.20 5.07 -1.01
N GLU A 80 5.13 5.22 -0.05
CA GLU A 80 6.37 4.43 -0.02
C GLU A 80 6.10 2.93 0.15
N LEU A 81 5.17 2.56 1.03
CA LEU A 81 4.78 1.17 1.21
C LEU A 81 4.26 0.57 -0.09
N ALA A 82 3.30 1.23 -0.73
CA ALA A 82 2.74 0.76 -1.99
C ALA A 82 3.81 0.64 -3.10
N LEU A 83 4.67 1.66 -3.24
CA LEU A 83 5.73 1.65 -4.24
C LEU A 83 6.75 0.53 -4.00
N ALA A 84 7.11 0.28 -2.75
CA ALA A 84 8.07 -0.77 -2.39
C ALA A 84 7.58 -2.19 -2.68
N ALA A 85 6.27 -2.39 -2.82
CA ALA A 85 5.71 -3.67 -3.24
C ALA A 85 5.89 -3.95 -4.74
N ALA A 86 6.05 -2.92 -5.56
CA ALA A 86 6.05 -3.04 -7.03
C ALA A 86 7.07 -4.04 -7.58
N PRO A 87 8.33 -4.12 -7.10
CA PRO A 87 9.28 -5.11 -7.61
C PRO A 87 8.81 -6.55 -7.43
N GLU A 88 8.20 -6.86 -6.30
CA GLU A 88 7.66 -8.20 -6.03
C GLU A 88 6.41 -8.51 -6.88
N LEU A 89 5.63 -7.50 -7.22
CA LEU A 89 4.45 -7.64 -8.05
C LEU A 89 4.76 -7.72 -9.55
N SER A 90 5.94 -7.29 -9.97
CA SER A 90 6.31 -7.15 -11.39
C SER A 90 6.02 -8.42 -12.19
N GLY A 91 5.21 -8.27 -13.25
CA GLY A 91 4.82 -9.35 -14.15
C GLY A 91 3.70 -10.27 -13.60
N LEU A 92 3.18 -10.02 -12.39
CA LEU A 92 2.08 -10.80 -11.84
C LEU A 92 0.72 -10.24 -12.31
N ALA A 93 -0.10 -11.10 -12.93
CA ALA A 93 -1.48 -10.75 -13.21
C ALA A 93 -2.35 -10.86 -11.95
N GLY A 94 -3.34 -9.98 -11.82
CA GLY A 94 -4.34 -10.07 -10.78
C GLY A 94 -3.85 -9.83 -9.34
N CYS A 95 -2.69 -9.23 -9.18
CA CYS A 95 -2.14 -8.88 -7.87
C CYS A 95 -1.95 -7.37 -7.74
N CYS A 96 -2.31 -6.82 -6.59
CA CYS A 96 -1.97 -5.44 -6.26
C CYS A 96 -1.70 -5.29 -4.75
N VAL A 97 -0.95 -4.26 -4.41
CA VAL A 97 -0.78 -3.79 -3.03
C VAL A 97 -1.14 -2.33 -2.97
N PHE A 98 -1.95 -1.97 -2.01
CA PHE A 98 -2.26 -0.57 -1.71
C PHE A 98 -2.13 -0.27 -0.23
N SER A 99 -1.91 0.98 0.09
CA SER A 99 -1.90 1.49 1.46
C SER A 99 -2.48 2.89 1.50
N ILE A 100 -3.32 3.15 2.49
CA ILE A 100 -4.01 4.43 2.67
C ILE A 100 -3.99 4.88 4.12
N GLY A 101 -3.87 6.19 4.33
CA GLY A 101 -4.20 6.85 5.57
C GLY A 101 -5.70 7.12 5.66
N SER A 102 -6.32 6.75 6.77
CA SER A 102 -7.77 6.88 6.94
C SER A 102 -8.27 8.33 6.97
N ASP A 103 -7.41 9.28 7.28
CA ASP A 103 -7.73 10.72 7.27
C ASP A 103 -7.76 11.33 5.86
N GLY A 104 -7.33 10.58 4.85
CA GLY A 104 -7.28 11.01 3.45
C GLY A 104 -6.02 11.77 3.08
N THR A 105 -5.01 11.79 3.96
CA THR A 105 -3.73 12.44 3.72
C THR A 105 -2.56 11.50 3.97
N ASP A 106 -1.46 11.70 3.24
CA ASP A 106 -0.24 10.92 3.40
C ASP A 106 0.99 11.80 3.17
N GLY A 107 1.67 12.14 4.26
CA GLY A 107 2.76 13.11 4.23
C GLY A 107 2.30 14.50 3.78
N PRO A 108 3.18 15.30 3.19
CA PRO A 108 2.86 16.66 2.71
C PRO A 108 2.21 16.63 1.31
N THR A 109 1.27 15.71 1.06
CA THR A 109 0.63 15.52 -0.25
C THR A 109 -0.90 15.54 -0.14
N ASP A 110 -1.58 15.63 -1.28
CA ASP A 110 -3.03 15.55 -1.39
C ASP A 110 -3.55 14.11 -1.56
N ALA A 111 -2.64 13.13 -1.60
CA ALA A 111 -2.99 11.72 -1.71
C ALA A 111 -3.24 11.10 -0.33
N ALA A 112 -4.20 10.18 -0.25
CA ALA A 112 -4.40 9.33 0.91
C ALA A 112 -3.38 8.19 0.99
N GLY A 113 -2.78 7.84 -0.13
CA GLY A 113 -1.80 6.77 -0.27
C GLY A 113 -1.56 6.41 -1.73
N GLY A 114 -1.25 5.15 -1.97
CA GLY A 114 -0.95 4.66 -3.31
C GLY A 114 -1.25 3.19 -3.49
N TYR A 115 -1.23 2.75 -4.73
CA TYR A 115 -1.30 1.35 -5.10
C TYR A 115 -0.32 1.02 -6.22
N THR A 116 0.09 -0.24 -6.26
CA THR A 116 0.94 -0.80 -7.32
C THR A 116 0.46 -2.21 -7.69
N ASP A 117 0.73 -2.61 -8.91
CA ASP A 117 0.35 -3.90 -9.48
C ASP A 117 1.48 -4.49 -10.34
N GLY A 118 1.15 -5.53 -11.10
CA GLY A 118 2.11 -6.21 -11.96
C GLY A 118 2.72 -5.36 -13.08
N ASP A 119 2.07 -4.29 -13.48
CA ASP A 119 2.50 -3.42 -14.57
C ASP A 119 3.27 -2.18 -14.09
N THR A 120 3.25 -1.89 -12.81
CA THR A 120 3.80 -0.65 -12.24
C THR A 120 5.29 -0.48 -12.54
N CYS A 121 6.10 -1.51 -12.35
CA CYS A 121 7.55 -1.41 -12.63
C CYS A 121 7.84 -1.09 -14.11
N ALA A 122 7.15 -1.74 -15.04
CA ALA A 122 7.31 -1.47 -16.48
C ALA A 122 6.85 -0.06 -16.83
N SER A 123 5.74 0.40 -16.25
CA SER A 123 5.24 1.76 -16.46
C SER A 123 6.21 2.82 -15.92
N LEU A 124 6.77 2.60 -14.73
CA LEU A 124 7.80 3.49 -14.16
C LEU A 124 9.04 3.53 -15.06
N ALA A 125 9.53 2.37 -15.52
CA ALA A 125 10.68 2.28 -16.43
C ALA A 125 10.43 3.05 -17.75
N ALA A 126 9.22 3.00 -18.29
CA ALA A 126 8.83 3.78 -19.47
C ALA A 126 8.91 5.30 -19.24
N HIS A 127 8.79 5.75 -18.00
CA HIS A 127 8.98 7.14 -17.57
C HIS A 127 10.43 7.44 -17.13
N GLY A 128 11.37 6.52 -17.32
CA GLY A 128 12.75 6.67 -16.89
C GLY A 128 12.95 6.62 -15.37
N LEU A 129 12.01 6.02 -14.63
CA LEU A 129 12.02 5.92 -13.19
C LEU A 129 12.35 4.50 -12.73
N ASP A 130 13.20 4.40 -11.71
CA ASP A 130 13.57 3.17 -11.04
C ASP A 130 13.05 3.18 -9.60
N VAL A 131 12.35 2.12 -9.19
CA VAL A 131 11.71 2.04 -7.87
C VAL A 131 12.70 2.27 -6.73
N PHE A 132 13.86 1.63 -6.78
CA PHE A 132 14.85 1.73 -5.70
C PHE A 132 15.42 3.13 -5.58
N THR A 133 15.73 3.77 -6.71
CA THR A 133 16.21 5.15 -6.75
C THR A 133 15.15 6.12 -6.23
N VAL A 134 13.90 5.93 -6.62
CA VAL A 134 12.76 6.75 -6.14
C VAL A 134 12.59 6.61 -4.63
N LEU A 135 12.61 5.37 -4.11
CA LEU A 135 12.49 5.11 -2.66
C LEU A 135 13.67 5.71 -1.89
N GLN A 136 14.90 5.58 -2.40
CA GLN A 136 16.09 6.14 -1.75
C GLN A 136 16.02 7.67 -1.63
N ASN A 137 15.37 8.34 -2.57
CA ASN A 137 15.15 9.79 -2.53
C ASN A 137 13.84 10.18 -1.82
N ASN A 138 13.08 9.25 -1.26
CA ASN A 138 11.74 9.49 -0.66
C ASN A 138 10.79 10.23 -1.61
N ASN A 139 10.79 9.86 -2.90
CA ASN A 139 10.10 10.59 -3.96
C ASN A 139 8.93 9.78 -4.57
N ALA A 140 8.18 9.10 -3.71
CA ALA A 140 7.09 8.20 -4.12
C ALA A 140 5.92 8.95 -4.78
N TYR A 141 5.60 10.18 -4.35
CA TYR A 141 4.46 10.93 -4.87
C TYR A 141 4.53 11.19 -6.37
N PRO A 142 5.57 11.85 -6.92
CA PRO A 142 5.64 12.09 -8.36
C PRO A 142 5.78 10.79 -9.17
N ALA A 143 6.43 9.78 -8.63
CA ALA A 143 6.56 8.48 -9.30
C ALA A 143 5.21 7.78 -9.45
N LEU A 144 4.43 7.67 -8.38
CA LEU A 144 3.08 7.08 -8.42
C LEU A 144 2.13 7.93 -9.26
N LYS A 145 2.25 9.26 -9.21
CA LYS A 145 1.46 10.17 -10.06
C LYS A 145 1.69 9.91 -11.54
N ALA A 146 2.94 9.66 -11.95
CA ALA A 146 3.29 9.40 -13.35
C ALA A 146 2.65 8.12 -13.92
N VAL A 147 2.30 7.16 -13.04
CA VAL A 147 1.73 5.86 -13.43
C VAL A 147 0.30 5.65 -12.92
N ASP A 148 -0.39 6.72 -12.57
CA ASP A 148 -1.77 6.70 -12.04
C ASP A 148 -1.94 5.82 -10.80
N GLY A 149 -0.90 5.71 -9.97
CA GLY A 149 -0.86 4.88 -8.76
C GLY A 149 -1.20 5.63 -7.47
N LEU A 150 -1.59 6.91 -7.52
CA LEU A 150 -2.04 7.64 -6.34
C LEU A 150 -3.50 7.32 -6.01
N ILE A 151 -3.79 7.23 -4.71
CA ILE A 151 -5.17 7.15 -4.20
C ILE A 151 -5.51 8.51 -3.59
N ILE A 152 -6.49 9.19 -4.17
CA ILE A 152 -6.92 10.53 -3.74
C ILE A 152 -8.38 10.43 -3.29
N THR A 153 -8.64 10.71 -2.02
CA THR A 153 -9.98 10.64 -1.43
C THR A 153 -10.47 12.01 -0.97
N GLY A 154 -9.57 12.96 -0.76
CA GLY A 154 -9.81 14.16 0.02
C GLY A 154 -9.90 13.84 1.53
N ALA A 155 -10.05 14.88 2.33
CA ALA A 155 -10.16 14.72 3.79
C ALA A 155 -11.43 13.95 4.15
N THR A 156 -11.27 12.91 4.99
CA THR A 156 -12.37 12.01 5.40
C THR A 156 -13.04 12.42 6.70
N GLY A 157 -12.39 13.29 7.49
CA GLY A 157 -12.85 13.66 8.82
C GLY A 157 -12.60 12.61 9.90
N THR A 158 -11.90 11.51 9.58
CA THR A 158 -11.52 10.46 10.51
C THR A 158 -10.00 10.30 10.54
N ASN A 159 -9.46 9.83 11.65
CA ASN A 159 -8.06 9.41 11.76
C ASN A 159 -8.00 8.17 12.64
N VAL A 160 -8.01 7.01 12.00
CA VAL A 160 -7.95 5.68 12.63
C VAL A 160 -6.75 4.88 12.16
N ASN A 161 -5.66 5.56 11.86
CA ASN A 161 -4.41 5.04 11.31
C ASN A 161 -4.51 4.56 9.85
N ASP A 162 -3.54 3.77 9.43
CA ASP A 162 -3.40 3.32 8.05
C ASP A 162 -3.94 1.90 7.87
N VAL A 163 -4.36 1.61 6.65
CA VAL A 163 -4.72 0.26 6.21
C VAL A 163 -3.92 -0.08 4.96
N SER A 164 -3.22 -1.20 5.03
CA SER A 164 -2.43 -1.76 3.91
C SER A 164 -2.99 -3.11 3.52
N VAL A 165 -3.16 -3.34 2.23
CA VAL A 165 -3.79 -4.55 1.71
C VAL A 165 -3.02 -5.09 0.52
N ALA A 166 -2.78 -6.41 0.52
CA ALA A 166 -2.37 -7.14 -0.68
C ALA A 166 -3.57 -7.94 -1.20
N LEU A 167 -3.99 -7.64 -2.43
CA LEU A 167 -5.06 -8.34 -3.11
C LEU A 167 -4.50 -9.31 -4.14
N ILE A 168 -4.98 -10.54 -4.12
CA ILE A 168 -4.67 -11.58 -5.09
C ILE A 168 -5.98 -12.05 -5.70
N GLN A 169 -6.10 -11.91 -7.00
CA GLN A 169 -7.22 -12.41 -7.77
C GLN A 169 -6.93 -13.81 -8.31
N ALA A 170 -7.95 -14.66 -8.39
CA ALA A 170 -7.84 -16.01 -8.92
C ALA A 170 -7.50 -16.03 -10.43
#